data_e680b9d9bbba9f2a764408654d031191
#
_entry.id   e680b9d9bbba9f2a764408654d031191
#
_cell.length_a   1.000
_cell.length_b   1.000
_cell.length_c   1.000
_cell.angle_alpha   90.00
_cell.angle_beta   90.00
_cell.angle_gamma   90.00
#
_symmetry.space_group_name_H-M   'P 1'
#
loop_
_entity.id
_entity.type
_entity.pdbx_description
1 polymer ?
#
loop_
_entity_poly.entity_id
_entity_poly.type
_entity_poly.pdbx_seq_one_letter_code
_entity_poly.pdbx_strand_id
1 'polypeptide(L)'
;MNKTSWTMLAPAALLALGLSWGVQAEPSVMTFFITSAGTGKGADLGGLAGADKLCQTLASAAGAGKRTWRAYLSTSAADGRPAVNARERIGKGPWHNAQGRLIARNVAELHGINNISRMTALTEKGERVNGRAESPNMHDILTGSQPDGTAYPSGKDTTCGNWTKSGEGSAQVGHHDRWGLKDDEPSRSWNSSHLSRGCSQDNLRASGGAGMLYCFAAK
;
A
#
# COMPACT_ATOMS: atom_id res chain seq x y z
N MET A 1 13.41 90.78 -9.61
CA MET A 1 14.26 89.68 -9.14
C MET A 1 13.39 88.70 -8.39
N ASN A 2 12.84 87.68 -9.11
CA ASN A 2 11.94 86.65 -8.56
C ASN A 2 12.72 85.37 -8.33
N LYS A 3 12.79 84.94 -7.06
CA LYS A 3 13.37 83.66 -6.66
C LYS A 3 12.24 82.60 -6.63
N THR A 4 12.25 81.66 -7.57
CA THR A 4 11.40 80.49 -7.59
C THR A 4 12.01 79.41 -6.72
N SER A 5 11.26 79.00 -5.68
CA SER A 5 11.66 77.89 -4.78
C SER A 5 11.04 76.61 -5.34
N TRP A 6 11.90 75.59 -5.59
CA TRP A 6 11.48 74.24 -6.02
C TRP A 6 11.41 73.35 -4.81
N THR A 7 10.24 72.89 -4.43
CA THR A 7 10.02 71.87 -3.42
C THR A 7 10.13 70.50 -4.08
N MET A 8 11.13 69.71 -3.66
CA MET A 8 11.25 68.30 -4.07
C MET A 8 10.31 67.41 -3.22
N LEU A 9 9.36 66.75 -3.88
CA LEU A 9 8.56 65.71 -3.30
C LEU A 9 9.30 64.40 -3.43
N ALA A 10 9.64 63.75 -2.29
CA ALA A 10 10.17 62.40 -2.25
C ALA A 10 9.07 61.35 -2.38
N PRO A 11 9.23 60.27 -3.17
CA PRO A 11 8.22 59.20 -3.24
C PRO A 11 8.36 58.29 -2.01
N ALA A 12 7.28 58.10 -1.27
CA ALA A 12 7.15 57.13 -0.22
C ALA A 12 6.99 55.73 -0.87
N ALA A 13 8.00 54.88 -0.68
CA ALA A 13 7.95 53.46 -1.08
C ALA A 13 7.10 52.68 -0.07
N LEU A 14 5.92 52.27 -0.46
CA LEU A 14 5.07 51.32 0.27
C LEU A 14 5.68 49.91 0.15
N LEU A 15 6.29 49.40 1.20
CA LEU A 15 6.67 48.00 1.37
C LEU A 15 5.39 47.17 1.62
N ALA A 16 4.90 46.49 0.60
CA ALA A 16 3.86 45.47 0.75
C ALA A 16 4.48 44.23 1.39
N LEU A 17 4.25 44.02 2.67
CA LEU A 17 4.54 42.76 3.37
C LEU A 17 3.54 41.71 2.86
N GLY A 18 3.96 40.87 1.91
CA GLY A 18 3.18 39.72 1.43
C GLY A 18 3.11 38.66 2.54
N LEU A 19 1.97 38.58 3.22
CA LEU A 19 1.61 37.43 4.06
C LEU A 19 1.38 36.23 3.15
N SER A 20 2.39 35.36 3.01
CA SER A 20 2.24 34.06 2.41
C SER A 20 1.41 33.19 3.36
N TRP A 21 0.15 33.06 3.09
CA TRP A 21 -0.72 32.08 3.73
C TRP A 21 -0.26 30.71 3.26
N GLY A 22 0.43 29.97 4.14
CA GLY A 22 0.76 28.57 3.90
C GLY A 22 -0.54 27.80 3.72
N VAL A 23 -0.79 27.32 2.51
CA VAL A 23 -1.89 26.39 2.24
C VAL A 23 -1.57 25.12 3.03
N GLN A 24 -2.22 24.94 4.17
CA GLN A 24 -2.14 23.72 4.94
C GLN A 24 -2.90 22.67 4.16
N ALA A 25 -2.20 21.67 3.61
CA ALA A 25 -2.84 20.56 2.92
C ALA A 25 -3.81 19.86 3.89
N GLU A 26 -5.07 19.71 3.47
CA GLU A 26 -6.07 18.97 4.22
C GLU A 26 -5.57 17.56 4.54
N PRO A 27 -5.86 17.01 5.72
CA PRO A 27 -5.42 15.67 6.09
C PRO A 27 -5.93 14.65 5.07
N SER A 28 -5.02 13.85 4.52
CA SER A 28 -5.38 12.78 3.60
C SER A 28 -6.43 11.85 4.23
N VAL A 29 -7.52 11.61 3.54
CA VAL A 29 -8.56 10.64 3.94
C VAL A 29 -8.12 9.20 3.70
N MET A 30 -7.01 9.00 2.99
CA MET A 30 -6.47 7.68 2.65
C MET A 30 -6.10 6.90 3.90
N THR A 31 -6.61 5.67 3.98
CA THR A 31 -6.30 4.68 5.02
C THR A 31 -6.02 3.30 4.45
N PHE A 32 -6.03 3.15 3.12
CA PHE A 32 -5.70 1.96 2.36
C PHE A 32 -5.07 2.34 1.02
N PHE A 33 -4.05 1.59 0.59
CA PHE A 33 -3.51 1.64 -0.77
C PHE A 33 -2.75 0.35 -1.12
N ILE A 34 -2.47 0.13 -2.42
CA ILE A 34 -1.46 -0.80 -2.91
C ILE A 34 -0.17 -0.01 -3.15
N THR A 35 0.98 -0.54 -2.75
CA THR A 35 2.25 0.14 -3.00
C THR A 35 2.47 0.36 -4.51
N SER A 36 2.89 1.54 -4.93
CA SER A 36 3.18 1.84 -6.36
C SER A 36 4.40 1.09 -6.88
N ALA A 37 5.22 0.54 -5.98
CA ALA A 37 6.39 -0.28 -6.31
C ALA A 37 6.65 -1.29 -5.18
N GLY A 38 7.26 -2.44 -5.52
CA GLY A 38 7.89 -3.34 -4.55
C GLY A 38 9.29 -2.88 -4.18
N THR A 39 9.98 -3.66 -3.34
CA THR A 39 11.37 -3.38 -2.94
C THR A 39 12.39 -3.57 -4.08
N GLY A 40 12.02 -4.24 -5.18
CA GLY A 40 12.92 -4.70 -6.23
C GLY A 40 13.74 -5.95 -5.85
N LYS A 41 13.56 -6.45 -4.62
CA LYS A 41 14.24 -7.64 -4.09
C LYS A 41 13.30 -8.85 -3.98
N GLY A 42 12.26 -8.90 -4.81
CA GLY A 42 11.24 -9.93 -4.72
C GLY A 42 10.49 -9.88 -3.39
N ALA A 43 10.35 -11.04 -2.75
CA ALA A 43 9.69 -11.17 -1.45
C ALA A 43 10.64 -10.96 -0.25
N ASP A 44 11.92 -10.61 -0.48
CA ASP A 44 12.78 -10.10 0.59
C ASP A 44 12.41 -8.64 0.90
N LEU A 45 11.57 -8.49 1.89
CA LEU A 45 11.06 -7.20 2.34
C LEU A 45 11.81 -6.69 3.59
N GLY A 46 12.76 -7.49 4.13
CA GLY A 46 13.34 -7.26 5.45
C GLY A 46 12.36 -7.62 6.58
N GLY A 47 11.55 -8.67 6.36
CA GLY A 47 10.52 -9.12 7.28
C GLY A 47 9.33 -8.15 7.36
N LEU A 48 8.47 -8.34 8.37
CA LEU A 48 7.32 -7.46 8.59
C LEU A 48 7.74 -6.00 8.85
N ALA A 49 8.85 -5.79 9.54
CA ALA A 49 9.32 -4.44 9.86
C ALA A 49 9.72 -3.65 8.61
N GLY A 50 10.40 -4.31 7.67
CA GLY A 50 10.77 -3.69 6.40
C GLY A 50 9.56 -3.41 5.51
N ALA A 51 8.60 -4.34 5.45
CA ALA A 51 7.33 -4.14 4.74
C ALA A 51 6.52 -2.97 5.31
N ASP A 52 6.42 -2.87 6.63
CA ASP A 52 5.74 -1.76 7.31
C ASP A 52 6.44 -0.42 7.03
N LYS A 53 7.77 -0.42 7.03
CA LYS A 53 8.57 0.76 6.68
C LYS A 53 8.29 1.22 5.24
N LEU A 54 8.17 0.29 4.29
CA LEU A 54 7.80 0.62 2.91
C LEU A 54 6.41 1.29 2.87
N CYS A 55 5.39 0.69 3.51
CA CYS A 55 4.06 1.28 3.60
C CYS A 55 4.10 2.69 4.23
N GLN A 56 4.82 2.86 5.34
CA GLN A 56 4.94 4.15 6.03
C GLN A 56 5.63 5.20 5.15
N THR A 57 6.69 4.82 4.45
CA THR A 57 7.45 5.73 3.57
C THR A 57 6.58 6.23 2.42
N LEU A 58 5.88 5.33 1.73
CA LEU A 58 5.00 5.69 0.61
C LEU A 58 3.81 6.54 1.07
N ALA A 59 3.19 6.17 2.20
CA ALA A 59 2.13 6.96 2.80
C ALA A 59 2.60 8.37 3.19
N SER A 60 3.81 8.50 3.72
CA SER A 60 4.40 9.80 4.08
C SER A 60 4.64 10.67 2.85
N ALA A 61 5.16 10.09 1.77
CA ALA A 61 5.36 10.78 0.50
C ALA A 61 4.03 11.26 -0.13
N ALA A 62 2.93 10.55 0.15
CA ALA A 62 1.58 10.91 -0.29
C ALA A 62 0.81 11.80 0.70
N GLY A 63 1.47 12.38 1.71
CA GLY A 63 0.85 13.28 2.68
C GLY A 63 0.01 12.59 3.78
N ALA A 64 0.05 11.24 3.85
CA ALA A 64 -0.70 10.44 4.84
C ALA A 64 0.19 9.89 5.97
N GLY A 65 1.40 10.44 6.14
CA GLY A 65 2.42 9.94 7.07
C GLY A 65 2.10 10.09 8.57
N LYS A 66 1.10 10.88 8.93
CA LYS A 66 0.68 11.05 10.35
C LYS A 66 0.04 9.79 10.96
N ARG A 67 -0.37 8.84 10.14
CA ARG A 67 -0.95 7.56 10.57
C ARG A 67 0.13 6.50 10.69
N THR A 68 -0.10 5.46 11.50
CA THR A 68 0.74 4.26 11.53
C THR A 68 0.30 3.30 10.43
N TRP A 69 1.18 3.03 9.48
CA TRP A 69 0.89 2.14 8.36
C TRP A 69 1.48 0.76 8.55
N ARG A 70 0.72 -0.26 8.15
CA ARG A 70 1.11 -1.67 8.23
C ARG A 70 0.83 -2.37 6.90
N ALA A 71 1.77 -3.22 6.50
CA ALA A 71 1.55 -4.14 5.39
C ALA A 71 0.60 -5.27 5.82
N TYR A 72 -0.34 -5.63 4.95
CA TYR A 72 -1.21 -6.80 5.14
C TYR A 72 -0.43 -8.07 4.80
N LEU A 73 0.30 -8.58 5.75
CA LEU A 73 1.15 -9.77 5.61
C LEU A 73 1.01 -10.66 6.83
N SER A 74 0.82 -11.97 6.60
CA SER A 74 0.98 -12.99 7.62
C SER A 74 2.40 -13.51 7.67
N THR A 75 2.81 -14.13 8.79
CA THR A 75 4.03 -14.91 8.92
C THR A 75 3.74 -16.28 9.48
N SER A 76 4.53 -17.29 9.09
CA SER A 76 4.49 -18.62 9.69
C SER A 76 5.16 -18.61 11.05
N ALA A 77 4.75 -19.53 11.94
CA ALA A 77 5.49 -19.78 13.17
C ALA A 77 6.90 -20.30 12.84
N ALA A 78 7.92 -19.69 13.40
CA ALA A 78 9.33 -20.06 13.20
C ALA A 78 10.20 -19.59 14.37
N ASP A 79 11.28 -20.29 14.64
CA ASP A 79 12.28 -19.92 15.63
C ASP A 79 11.69 -19.62 17.02
N GLY A 80 10.72 -20.43 17.45
CA GLY A 80 10.03 -20.25 18.73
C GLY A 80 9.05 -19.06 18.78
N ARG A 81 8.88 -18.33 17.68
CA ARG A 81 7.91 -17.23 17.58
C ARG A 81 6.58 -17.75 17.00
N PRO A 82 5.44 -17.30 17.52
CA PRO A 82 4.14 -17.67 16.97
C PRO A 82 3.95 -17.07 15.57
N ALA A 83 3.05 -17.67 14.80
CA ALA A 83 2.56 -17.08 13.56
C ALA A 83 1.90 -15.72 13.81
N VAL A 84 1.98 -14.83 12.83
CA VAL A 84 1.31 -13.52 12.86
C VAL A 84 0.21 -13.50 11.79
N ASN A 85 -1.00 -13.13 12.19
CA ASN A 85 -2.14 -13.00 11.29
C ASN A 85 -2.18 -11.60 10.68
N ALA A 86 -2.28 -11.48 9.37
CA ALA A 86 -2.37 -10.20 8.68
C ALA A 86 -3.57 -9.37 9.18
N ARG A 87 -4.72 -10.00 9.39
CA ARG A 87 -5.95 -9.36 9.87
C ARG A 87 -5.81 -8.65 11.23
N GLU A 88 -4.88 -9.07 12.06
CA GLU A 88 -4.66 -8.52 13.41
C GLU A 88 -3.72 -7.30 13.38
N ARG A 89 -3.00 -7.09 12.28
CA ARG A 89 -1.99 -6.04 12.15
C ARG A 89 -2.53 -4.71 11.64
N ILE A 90 -3.63 -4.74 10.91
CA ILE A 90 -4.12 -3.63 10.10
C ILE A 90 -5.09 -2.66 10.79
N GLY A 91 -5.36 -2.86 12.09
CA GLY A 91 -6.30 -2.04 12.85
C GLY A 91 -7.75 -2.50 12.66
N LYS A 92 -8.69 -1.59 12.88
CA LYS A 92 -10.13 -1.92 12.93
C LYS A 92 -10.95 -1.34 11.77
N GLY A 93 -10.38 -0.43 10.97
CA GLY A 93 -11.09 0.33 9.94
C GLY A 93 -11.82 1.57 10.50
N PRO A 94 -12.68 2.25 9.72
CA PRO A 94 -12.90 1.98 8.30
C PRO A 94 -11.67 2.34 7.43
N TRP A 95 -11.57 1.69 6.27
CA TRP A 95 -10.49 1.96 5.31
C TRP A 95 -11.02 2.56 4.02
N HIS A 96 -10.35 3.60 3.54
CA HIS A 96 -10.66 4.34 2.32
C HIS A 96 -9.41 4.42 1.45
N ASN A 97 -9.57 4.34 0.15
CA ASN A 97 -8.48 4.51 -0.79
C ASN A 97 -8.06 5.99 -0.93
N ALA A 98 -7.06 6.27 -1.76
CA ALA A 98 -6.53 7.62 -1.98
C ALA A 98 -7.56 8.61 -2.55
N GLN A 99 -8.65 8.13 -3.13
CA GLN A 99 -9.77 8.95 -3.63
C GLN A 99 -10.95 9.03 -2.63
N GLY A 100 -10.76 8.57 -1.38
CA GLY A 100 -11.79 8.59 -0.35
C GLY A 100 -12.91 7.55 -0.52
N ARG A 101 -12.78 6.58 -1.46
CA ARG A 101 -13.77 5.52 -1.63
C ARG A 101 -13.60 4.46 -0.54
N LEU A 102 -14.70 4.08 0.08
CA LEU A 102 -14.72 3.04 1.11
C LEU A 102 -14.24 1.71 0.53
N ILE A 103 -13.29 1.07 1.21
CA ILE A 103 -12.80 -0.29 0.94
C ILE A 103 -13.52 -1.30 1.83
N ALA A 104 -13.55 -1.07 3.13
CA ALA A 104 -14.28 -1.86 4.09
C ALA A 104 -14.48 -1.07 5.39
N ARG A 105 -15.58 -1.32 6.11
CA ARG A 105 -15.89 -0.64 7.39
C ARG A 105 -15.10 -1.22 8.56
N ASN A 106 -14.78 -2.51 8.48
CA ASN A 106 -14.12 -3.25 9.56
C ASN A 106 -13.46 -4.53 9.03
N VAL A 107 -12.76 -5.26 9.91
CA VAL A 107 -12.03 -6.49 9.58
C VAL A 107 -12.98 -7.59 9.04
N ALA A 108 -14.17 -7.73 9.58
CA ALA A 108 -15.13 -8.75 9.13
C ALA A 108 -15.60 -8.46 7.70
N GLU A 109 -15.95 -7.21 7.39
CA GLU A 109 -16.33 -6.81 6.04
C GLU A 109 -15.15 -6.94 5.06
N LEU A 110 -13.93 -6.62 5.48
CA LEU A 110 -12.73 -6.77 4.64
C LEU A 110 -12.51 -8.23 4.19
N HIS A 111 -12.78 -9.21 5.05
CA HIS A 111 -12.63 -10.64 4.73
C HIS A 111 -13.94 -11.30 4.25
N GLY A 112 -15.02 -10.54 4.18
CA GLY A 112 -16.29 -10.94 3.59
C GLY A 112 -16.55 -10.18 2.28
N ILE A 113 -17.55 -9.32 2.29
CA ILE A 113 -17.93 -8.50 1.13
C ILE A 113 -17.25 -7.13 1.25
N ASN A 114 -16.17 -6.94 0.55
CA ASN A 114 -15.40 -5.68 0.52
C ASN A 114 -15.37 -5.08 -0.89
N ASN A 115 -14.89 -3.85 -0.99
CA ASN A 115 -14.84 -3.09 -2.23
C ASN A 115 -13.45 -3.11 -2.91
N ILE A 116 -12.55 -4.02 -2.56
CA ILE A 116 -11.29 -4.20 -3.29
C ILE A 116 -11.61 -4.74 -4.68
N SER A 117 -11.23 -3.99 -5.69
CA SER A 117 -11.42 -4.32 -7.10
C SER A 117 -10.38 -3.56 -7.94
N ARG A 118 -10.28 -3.89 -9.23
CA ARG A 118 -9.43 -3.16 -10.17
C ARG A 118 -9.65 -1.63 -10.17
N MET A 119 -10.86 -1.17 -9.82
CA MET A 119 -11.21 0.26 -9.84
C MET A 119 -10.98 0.98 -8.51
N THR A 120 -10.81 0.25 -7.42
CA THR A 120 -10.73 0.81 -6.07
C THR A 120 -9.43 0.52 -5.36
N ALA A 121 -8.71 -0.52 -5.77
CA ALA A 121 -7.39 -0.87 -5.28
C ALA A 121 -6.33 0.04 -5.94
N LEU A 122 -6.23 1.26 -5.44
CA LEU A 122 -5.36 2.31 -5.97
C LEU A 122 -4.03 2.34 -5.22
N THR A 123 -3.01 2.91 -5.86
CA THR A 123 -1.73 3.22 -5.21
C THR A 123 -1.89 4.37 -4.22
N GLU A 124 -0.83 4.64 -3.42
CA GLU A 124 -0.76 5.81 -2.54
C GLU A 124 -0.89 7.15 -3.29
N LYS A 125 -0.66 7.13 -4.62
CA LYS A 125 -0.79 8.30 -5.50
C LYS A 125 -2.19 8.44 -6.11
N GLY A 126 -3.10 7.49 -5.83
CA GLY A 126 -4.43 7.46 -6.42
C GLY A 126 -4.48 6.90 -7.84
N GLU A 127 -3.41 6.26 -8.30
CA GLU A 127 -3.29 5.64 -9.61
C GLU A 127 -3.81 4.19 -9.58
N ARG A 128 -4.31 3.69 -10.70
CA ARG A 128 -4.68 2.28 -10.82
C ARG A 128 -3.45 1.40 -10.96
N VAL A 129 -3.50 0.23 -10.34
CA VAL A 129 -2.54 -0.83 -10.55
C VAL A 129 -2.97 -1.67 -11.75
N ASN A 130 -2.03 -2.04 -12.60
CA ASN A 130 -2.30 -2.92 -13.74
C ASN A 130 -2.89 -4.26 -13.26
N GLY A 131 -3.99 -4.64 -13.87
CA GLY A 131 -4.63 -5.92 -13.68
C GLY A 131 -4.06 -6.99 -14.59
N ARG A 132 -4.68 -8.19 -14.52
CA ARG A 132 -4.26 -9.37 -15.29
C ARG A 132 -4.21 -9.17 -16.80
N ALA A 133 -5.14 -8.42 -17.37
CA ALA A 133 -5.21 -8.19 -18.82
C ALA A 133 -4.29 -7.06 -19.31
N GLU A 134 -3.52 -6.44 -18.42
CA GLU A 134 -2.66 -5.30 -18.75
C GLU A 134 -1.18 -5.71 -18.80
N SER A 135 -0.35 -4.92 -19.46
CA SER A 135 1.09 -5.17 -19.55
C SER A 135 1.86 -3.98 -18.93
N PRO A 136 2.76 -4.24 -17.97
CA PRO A 136 2.99 -5.54 -17.33
C PRO A 136 1.80 -5.95 -16.46
N ASN A 137 1.56 -7.28 -16.34
CA ASN A 137 0.60 -7.81 -15.37
C ASN A 137 1.16 -7.61 -13.96
N MET A 138 0.40 -6.97 -13.07
CA MET A 138 0.79 -6.67 -11.68
C MET A 138 -0.36 -6.96 -10.68
N HIS A 139 -1.25 -7.91 -11.03
CA HIS A 139 -2.45 -8.14 -10.22
C HIS A 139 -2.20 -8.93 -8.93
N ASP A 140 -1.09 -9.67 -8.84
CA ASP A 140 -0.72 -10.43 -7.66
C ASP A 140 -0.10 -9.53 -6.61
N ILE A 141 -0.73 -9.48 -5.44
CA ILE A 141 -0.24 -8.76 -4.27
C ILE A 141 0.18 -9.76 -3.19
N LEU A 142 1.35 -9.56 -2.59
CA LEU A 142 1.88 -10.43 -1.53
C LEU A 142 1.01 -10.33 -0.27
N THR A 143 0.68 -11.47 0.33
CA THR A 143 -0.16 -11.53 1.55
C THR A 143 0.28 -12.58 2.56
N GLY A 144 0.69 -13.78 2.10
CA GLY A 144 1.00 -14.91 2.98
C GLY A 144 -0.18 -15.41 3.80
N SER A 145 -1.41 -15.09 3.40
CA SER A 145 -2.61 -15.22 4.24
C SER A 145 -3.64 -16.17 3.66
N GLN A 146 -4.36 -16.84 4.54
CA GLN A 146 -5.60 -17.55 4.21
C GLN A 146 -6.73 -16.54 3.85
N PRO A 147 -7.85 -16.96 3.27
CA PRO A 147 -8.96 -16.08 2.88
C PRO A 147 -9.48 -15.22 4.03
N ASP A 148 -9.50 -15.75 5.25
CA ASP A 148 -9.96 -15.04 6.46
C ASP A 148 -8.91 -14.09 7.07
N GLY A 149 -7.70 -14.01 6.47
CA GLY A 149 -6.59 -13.17 6.92
C GLY A 149 -5.73 -13.75 8.02
N THR A 150 -5.91 -15.03 8.36
CA THR A 150 -5.02 -15.75 9.26
C THR A 150 -3.81 -16.31 8.54
N ALA A 151 -2.76 -16.64 9.30
CA ALA A 151 -1.59 -17.33 8.78
C ALA A 151 -1.94 -18.78 8.41
N TYR A 152 -1.22 -19.33 7.44
CA TYR A 152 -1.32 -20.77 7.16
C TYR A 152 -0.78 -21.58 8.33
N PRO A 153 -1.30 -22.81 8.57
CA PRO A 153 -0.77 -23.74 9.57
C PRO A 153 0.72 -24.00 9.33
N SER A 154 1.43 -24.38 10.39
CA SER A 154 2.85 -24.76 10.34
C SER A 154 3.10 -25.91 9.36
N GLY A 155 4.27 -25.92 8.72
CA GLY A 155 4.73 -26.98 7.82
C GLY A 155 4.80 -26.61 6.35
N LYS A 156 4.17 -25.49 5.93
CA LYS A 156 4.26 -24.97 4.56
C LYS A 156 4.66 -23.50 4.58
N ASP A 157 5.84 -23.19 4.04
CA ASP A 157 6.23 -21.78 3.86
C ASP A 157 5.44 -21.15 2.69
N THR A 158 4.56 -20.24 3.03
CA THR A 158 3.76 -19.44 2.10
C THR A 158 4.13 -17.95 2.17
N THR A 159 5.28 -17.64 2.75
CA THR A 159 5.70 -16.29 3.12
C THR A 159 7.14 -15.98 2.70
N CYS A 160 7.75 -16.83 1.85
CA CYS A 160 9.15 -16.65 1.45
C CYS A 160 10.08 -16.47 2.66
N GLY A 161 10.01 -17.39 3.65
CA GLY A 161 10.81 -17.33 4.87
C GLY A 161 10.48 -16.10 5.72
N ASN A 162 9.19 -15.85 5.91
CA ASN A 162 8.69 -14.68 6.66
C ASN A 162 9.22 -13.36 6.08
N TRP A 163 9.17 -13.26 4.74
CA TRP A 163 9.52 -12.05 3.96
C TRP A 163 11.01 -11.69 4.02
N THR A 164 11.88 -12.70 4.06
CA THR A 164 13.33 -12.52 4.10
C THR A 164 14.07 -13.24 2.98
N LYS A 165 13.35 -13.88 2.04
CA LYS A 165 13.93 -14.61 0.92
C LYS A 165 13.59 -14.00 -0.42
N SER A 166 14.54 -14.01 -1.35
CA SER A 166 14.41 -13.56 -2.74
C SER A 166 14.82 -14.63 -3.76
N GLY A 167 14.79 -15.90 -3.39
CA GLY A 167 15.17 -17.04 -4.24
C GLY A 167 14.11 -18.11 -4.29
N GLU A 168 14.42 -19.28 -3.81
CA GLU A 168 13.52 -20.42 -3.70
C GLU A 168 12.44 -20.23 -2.65
N GLY A 169 11.36 -20.98 -2.76
CA GLY A 169 10.18 -20.91 -1.90
C GLY A 169 8.97 -20.37 -2.65
N SER A 170 7.97 -19.94 -1.93
CA SER A 170 6.78 -19.31 -2.51
C SER A 170 6.09 -18.41 -1.49
N ALA A 171 5.34 -17.43 -1.99
CA ALA A 171 4.46 -16.60 -1.20
C ALA A 171 3.00 -16.78 -1.66
N GLN A 172 2.06 -16.80 -0.71
CA GLN A 172 0.66 -16.67 -1.04
C GLN A 172 0.40 -15.25 -1.53
N VAL A 173 -0.33 -15.13 -2.64
CA VAL A 173 -0.73 -13.86 -3.24
C VAL A 173 -2.25 -13.78 -3.36
N GLY A 174 -2.75 -12.55 -3.52
CA GLY A 174 -4.14 -12.28 -3.83
C GLY A 174 -4.28 -11.39 -5.06
N HIS A 175 -5.41 -11.48 -5.74
CA HIS A 175 -5.72 -10.72 -6.96
C HIS A 175 -6.49 -9.44 -6.62
N HIS A 176 -5.84 -8.28 -6.71
CA HIS A 176 -6.51 -7.01 -6.44
C HIS A 176 -7.66 -6.71 -7.42
N ASP A 177 -7.59 -7.25 -8.63
CA ASP A 177 -8.59 -7.08 -9.68
C ASP A 177 -9.67 -8.17 -9.67
N ARG A 178 -9.55 -9.17 -8.78
CA ARG A 178 -10.48 -10.30 -8.62
C ARG A 178 -10.65 -11.16 -9.88
N TRP A 179 -9.62 -11.26 -10.66
CA TRP A 179 -9.63 -11.98 -11.92
C TRP A 179 -8.45 -12.95 -12.02
N GLY A 180 -8.73 -14.23 -12.28
CA GLY A 180 -7.74 -15.30 -12.45
C GLY A 180 -7.87 -16.05 -13.75
N LEU A 181 -7.21 -17.21 -13.83
CA LEU A 181 -7.26 -18.11 -14.99
C LEU A 181 -8.60 -18.84 -15.10
N LYS A 182 -9.28 -19.02 -13.98
CA LYS A 182 -10.57 -19.71 -13.84
C LYS A 182 -11.58 -18.76 -13.21
N ASP A 183 -12.83 -19.09 -13.34
CA ASP A 183 -13.92 -18.39 -12.67
C ASP A 183 -14.31 -19.17 -11.39
N ASP A 184 -13.36 -19.21 -10.43
CA ASP A 184 -13.49 -19.89 -9.15
C ASP A 184 -13.20 -18.95 -7.98
N GLU A 185 -13.50 -19.40 -6.77
CA GLU A 185 -13.32 -18.60 -5.56
C GLU A 185 -11.86 -18.17 -5.33
N PRO A 186 -10.83 -19.05 -5.46
CA PRO A 186 -9.44 -18.61 -5.34
C PRO A 186 -9.07 -17.51 -6.34
N SER A 187 -9.48 -17.64 -7.59
CA SER A 187 -9.20 -16.63 -8.63
C SER A 187 -9.78 -15.26 -8.31
N ARG A 188 -10.90 -15.19 -7.57
CA ARG A 188 -11.55 -13.95 -7.13
C ARG A 188 -11.08 -13.47 -5.76
N SER A 189 -10.18 -14.20 -5.10
CA SER A 189 -9.69 -13.83 -3.78
C SER A 189 -8.69 -12.67 -3.84
N TRP A 190 -8.98 -11.58 -3.15
CA TRP A 190 -8.09 -10.43 -3.09
C TRP A 190 -6.82 -10.70 -2.27
N ASN A 191 -6.86 -11.69 -1.36
CA ASN A 191 -5.77 -11.95 -0.42
C ASN A 191 -5.25 -13.40 -0.41
N SER A 192 -5.91 -14.34 -1.08
CA SER A 192 -5.54 -15.77 -0.99
C SER A 192 -5.88 -16.52 -2.28
N SER A 193 -5.23 -16.17 -3.38
CA SER A 193 -5.51 -16.75 -4.69
C SER A 193 -4.65 -17.98 -4.97
N HIS A 194 -3.34 -17.82 -5.08
CA HIS A 194 -2.40 -18.90 -5.36
C HIS A 194 -1.00 -18.61 -4.79
N LEU A 195 -0.12 -19.58 -4.90
CA LEU A 195 1.29 -19.41 -4.56
C LEU A 195 2.06 -18.79 -5.73
N SER A 196 3.01 -17.91 -5.44
CA SER A 196 3.98 -17.43 -6.42
C SER A 196 4.90 -18.57 -6.89
N ARG A 197 5.48 -18.44 -8.08
CA ARG A 197 6.44 -19.41 -8.64
C ARG A 197 7.75 -19.49 -7.88
N GLY A 198 8.05 -18.50 -7.07
CA GLY A 198 9.24 -18.38 -6.24
C GLY A 198 9.26 -17.03 -5.54
N CYS A 199 10.34 -16.74 -4.83
CA CYS A 199 10.48 -15.53 -4.03
C CYS A 199 11.29 -14.43 -4.72
N SER A 200 11.97 -14.71 -5.84
CA SER A 200 12.73 -13.70 -6.59
C SER A 200 11.80 -12.70 -7.29
N GLN A 201 12.32 -11.52 -7.59
CA GLN A 201 11.57 -10.50 -8.33
C GLN A 201 11.05 -11.02 -9.68
N ASP A 202 11.87 -11.81 -10.38
CA ASP A 202 11.49 -12.38 -11.68
C ASP A 202 10.42 -13.48 -11.53
N ASN A 203 10.50 -14.31 -10.47
CA ASN A 203 9.47 -15.29 -10.17
C ASN A 203 8.13 -14.65 -9.79
N LEU A 204 8.15 -13.54 -9.06
CA LEU A 204 6.93 -12.76 -8.77
C LEU A 204 6.32 -12.18 -10.05
N ARG A 205 7.14 -11.62 -10.95
CA ARG A 205 6.68 -11.14 -12.25
C ARG A 205 6.11 -12.27 -13.11
N ALA A 206 6.77 -13.42 -13.13
CA ALA A 206 6.30 -14.60 -13.86
C ALA A 206 5.01 -15.20 -13.29
N SER A 207 4.65 -14.86 -12.05
CA SER A 207 3.37 -15.22 -11.44
C SER A 207 2.24 -14.26 -11.80
N GLY A 208 2.55 -13.02 -12.15
CA GLY A 208 1.58 -11.96 -12.42
C GLY A 208 1.65 -10.80 -11.41
N GLY A 209 2.74 -10.70 -10.66
CA GLY A 209 2.95 -9.68 -9.64
C GLY A 209 4.18 -8.81 -9.87
N ALA A 210 4.44 -7.93 -8.93
CA ALA A 210 5.61 -7.05 -8.94
C ALA A 210 6.25 -6.90 -7.53
N GLY A 211 5.87 -7.75 -6.57
CA GLY A 211 6.30 -7.63 -5.18
C GLY A 211 5.62 -6.50 -4.44
N MET A 212 4.39 -6.14 -4.83
CA MET A 212 3.60 -5.08 -4.24
C MET A 212 2.84 -5.56 -3.01
N LEU A 213 2.45 -4.62 -2.15
CA LEU A 213 1.80 -4.86 -0.87
C LEU A 213 0.49 -4.09 -0.76
N TYR A 214 -0.48 -4.64 -0.03
CA TYR A 214 -1.57 -3.85 0.53
C TYR A 214 -1.10 -3.18 1.81
N CYS A 215 -1.33 -1.88 1.93
CA CYS A 215 -1.00 -1.07 3.09
C CYS A 215 -2.27 -0.52 3.75
N PHE A 216 -2.35 -0.66 5.05
CA PHE A 216 -3.50 -0.21 5.85
C PHE A 216 -3.03 0.72 6.97
N ALA A 217 -3.79 1.77 7.24
CA ALA A 217 -3.62 2.57 8.44
C ALA A 217 -4.17 1.79 9.64
N ALA A 218 -3.28 1.41 10.55
CA ALA A 218 -3.60 0.64 11.75
C ALA A 218 -4.06 1.54 12.91
N LYS A 219 -3.64 2.81 12.90
CA LYS A 219 -4.02 3.88 13.86
C LYS A 219 -4.02 5.22 13.16
#